data_139dbf3519eb39419b63511b6a43c775
#
_entry.id   139dbf3519eb39419b63511b6a43c775
#
_cell.length_a   1.000
_cell.length_b   1.000
_cell.length_c   1.000
_cell.angle_alpha   90.00
_cell.angle_beta   90.00
_cell.angle_gamma   90.00
#
_symmetry.space_group_name_H-M   'P 1'
#
loop_
_entity.id
_entity.type
_entity.pdbx_description
1 polymer ?
#
loop_
_entity_poly.entity_id
_entity_poly.type
_entity_poly.pdbx_seq_one_letter_code
_entity_poly.pdbx_strand_id
1 'polypeptide(L)'
;ITYLSPSLEKDTSPVWSKDNNRIAYIKTPNEKNILPFEERREGLPWSIHIANSSTGEAKEIWKANEGMGSVFRSVSAKNQIFWTADDHIIFPYEKEGYTHLYSIKTTGQDEKLLTPGSFEVQFVSMSQNDIDIYFSSNQNDIDRQHIWMTNSQMANPDQLTSGLGVEWSPTADKNGNLFVLASSYNLPAHPYKVNKNGTLNSLAPKAIPKSFPKNILRKPEQIVFESSNNIKIHNQLFLPTNYDEDKNYPALIYFHGGSRRQMLLGFHHRGYYHNAFAMNQFLADQGYIVLSVNYRSGIGYGMKFREALNYGANGASEYQDVVAAGNYLRSR
;
A
#
# COMPACT_ATOMS: atom_id res chain seq x y z
N ILE A 1 25.61 -5.41 -28.60
CA ILE A 1 24.31 -5.40 -27.84
C ILE A 1 23.85 -6.84 -27.73
N THR A 2 23.67 -7.33 -26.53
CA THR A 2 23.13 -8.66 -26.24
C THR A 2 21.67 -8.52 -25.83
N TYR A 3 20.78 -9.24 -26.48
CA TYR A 3 19.36 -9.28 -26.12
C TYR A 3 19.13 -10.44 -25.12
N LEU A 4 18.43 -10.16 -24.02
CA LEU A 4 18.07 -11.16 -23.02
C LEU A 4 16.74 -11.81 -23.42
N SER A 5 16.78 -13.06 -23.93
CA SER A 5 15.58 -13.86 -24.23
C SER A 5 14.43 -13.07 -24.90
N PRO A 6 14.63 -12.51 -26.11
CA PRO A 6 13.63 -11.66 -26.76
C PRO A 6 12.31 -12.39 -26.97
N SER A 7 11.20 -11.73 -26.64
CA SER A 7 9.84 -12.25 -26.80
C SER A 7 8.85 -11.14 -27.14
N LEU A 8 7.57 -11.48 -27.30
CA LEU A 8 6.48 -10.50 -27.47
C LEU A 8 5.90 -10.02 -26.13
N GLU A 9 6.43 -10.51 -25.01
CA GLU A 9 6.02 -10.15 -23.66
C GLU A 9 6.76 -8.89 -23.20
N LYS A 10 6.27 -8.30 -22.11
CA LYS A 10 6.87 -7.10 -21.53
C LYS A 10 7.86 -7.48 -20.43
N ASP A 11 9.12 -7.14 -20.62
CA ASP A 11 10.17 -7.32 -19.63
C ASP A 11 10.34 -6.04 -18.79
N THR A 12 10.38 -6.19 -17.46
CA THR A 12 10.44 -5.06 -16.52
C THR A 12 11.26 -5.38 -15.27
N SER A 13 11.61 -4.35 -14.51
CA SER A 13 12.23 -4.46 -13.18
C SER A 13 13.52 -5.29 -13.15
N PRO A 14 14.50 -5.04 -14.03
CA PRO A 14 15.75 -5.79 -14.02
C PRO A 14 16.55 -5.50 -12.74
N VAL A 15 17.13 -6.55 -12.15
CA VAL A 15 18.08 -6.46 -11.05
C VAL A 15 19.28 -7.35 -11.31
N TRP A 16 20.48 -6.86 -10.95
CA TRP A 16 21.72 -7.60 -11.09
C TRP A 16 21.96 -8.50 -9.88
N SER A 17 22.55 -9.67 -10.13
CA SER A 17 23.22 -10.44 -9.10
C SER A 17 24.43 -9.68 -8.56
N LYS A 18 24.85 -9.98 -7.34
CA LYS A 18 25.97 -9.31 -6.69
C LYS A 18 27.31 -9.49 -7.42
N ASP A 19 27.49 -10.60 -8.12
CA ASP A 19 28.65 -10.93 -8.94
C ASP A 19 28.62 -10.33 -10.36
N ASN A 20 27.55 -9.60 -10.72
CA ASN A 20 27.29 -9.01 -12.03
C ASN A 20 27.24 -10.02 -13.21
N ASN A 21 27.04 -11.31 -12.94
CA ASN A 21 27.00 -12.34 -13.97
C ASN A 21 25.58 -12.69 -14.42
N ARG A 22 24.57 -12.33 -13.60
CA ARG A 22 23.17 -12.67 -13.86
C ARG A 22 22.26 -11.44 -13.69
N ILE A 23 21.16 -11.45 -14.42
CA ILE A 23 20.12 -10.42 -14.34
C ILE A 23 18.78 -11.14 -14.11
N ALA A 24 18.10 -10.83 -13.01
CA ALA A 24 16.71 -11.24 -12.82
C ALA A 24 15.76 -10.15 -13.31
N TYR A 25 14.62 -10.53 -13.89
CA TYR A 25 13.60 -9.60 -14.38
C TYR A 25 12.22 -10.24 -14.37
N ILE A 26 11.21 -9.39 -14.38
CA ILE A 26 9.80 -9.79 -14.49
C ILE A 26 9.41 -9.80 -15.96
N LYS A 27 8.73 -10.86 -16.37
CA LYS A 27 8.07 -10.99 -17.64
C LYS A 27 6.56 -11.00 -17.46
N THR A 28 5.87 -10.05 -18.09
CA THR A 28 4.41 -9.96 -18.06
C THR A 28 3.84 -10.21 -19.45
N PRO A 29 2.82 -11.08 -19.58
CA PRO A 29 2.17 -11.35 -20.86
C PRO A 29 1.60 -10.07 -21.48
N ASN A 30 1.66 -9.98 -22.81
CA ASN A 30 1.06 -8.89 -23.56
C ASN A 30 -0.42 -9.19 -23.81
N GLU A 31 -1.25 -8.89 -22.83
CA GLU A 31 -2.70 -9.05 -22.95
C GLU A 31 -3.32 -7.92 -23.76
N LYS A 32 -4.18 -8.29 -24.70
CA LYS A 32 -4.97 -7.36 -25.53
C LYS A 32 -6.35 -7.16 -24.88
N ASN A 33 -6.97 -6.01 -25.17
CA ASN A 33 -8.35 -5.70 -24.75
C ASN A 33 -8.59 -5.59 -23.24
N ILE A 34 -7.59 -5.12 -22.48
CA ILE A 34 -7.80 -4.73 -21.09
C ILE A 34 -8.57 -3.41 -21.09
N LEU A 35 -9.80 -3.44 -20.62
CA LEU A 35 -10.61 -2.25 -20.47
C LEU A 35 -10.31 -1.56 -19.13
N PRO A 36 -10.20 -0.23 -19.09
CA PRO A 36 -10.09 0.49 -17.83
C PRO A 36 -11.41 0.41 -17.06
N PHE A 37 -11.31 0.34 -15.74
CA PHE A 37 -12.45 0.28 -14.80
C PHE A 37 -13.32 -1.00 -14.90
N GLU A 38 -12.72 -2.10 -15.28
CA GLU A 38 -13.27 -3.44 -15.13
C GLU A 38 -12.50 -4.20 -14.04
N GLU A 39 -13.20 -5.10 -13.35
CA GLU A 39 -12.56 -5.96 -12.35
C GLU A 39 -11.56 -6.90 -13.03
N ARG A 40 -10.37 -6.98 -12.45
CA ARG A 40 -9.28 -7.80 -12.96
C ARG A 40 -8.66 -8.65 -11.87
N ARG A 41 -9.32 -9.75 -11.55
CA ARG A 41 -8.90 -10.70 -10.51
C ARG A 41 -7.93 -11.74 -11.03
N GLU A 42 -8.00 -12.03 -12.32
CA GLU A 42 -7.19 -13.03 -13.00
C GLU A 42 -6.85 -12.59 -14.43
N GLY A 43 -5.82 -13.19 -15.02
CA GLY A 43 -5.31 -12.93 -16.35
C GLY A 43 -4.28 -13.98 -16.75
N LEU A 44 -3.46 -13.68 -17.73
CA LEU A 44 -2.33 -14.55 -18.09
C LEU A 44 -1.23 -14.44 -17.02
N PRO A 45 -0.71 -15.59 -16.51
CA PRO A 45 0.28 -15.58 -15.45
C PRO A 45 1.59 -14.92 -15.84
N TRP A 46 2.07 -14.01 -14.99
CA TRP A 46 3.38 -13.40 -15.08
C TRP A 46 4.47 -14.30 -14.49
N SER A 47 5.75 -14.03 -14.81
CA SER A 47 6.86 -14.89 -14.41
C SER A 47 8.12 -14.09 -14.07
N ILE A 48 9.07 -14.77 -13.40
CA ILE A 48 10.40 -14.25 -13.09
C ILE A 48 11.43 -15.08 -13.83
N HIS A 49 12.32 -14.40 -14.53
CA HIS A 49 13.40 -14.99 -15.32
C HIS A 49 14.74 -14.55 -14.79
N ILE A 50 15.75 -15.42 -14.95
CA ILE A 50 17.16 -15.07 -14.73
C ILE A 50 17.93 -15.34 -16.02
N ALA A 51 18.65 -14.32 -16.50
CA ALA A 51 19.50 -14.39 -17.67
C ALA A 51 21.00 -14.34 -17.29
N ASN A 52 21.83 -15.03 -18.05
CA ASN A 52 23.27 -14.84 -18.05
C ASN A 52 23.58 -13.53 -18.79
N SER A 53 24.32 -12.62 -18.16
CA SER A 53 24.60 -11.29 -18.73
C SER A 53 25.52 -11.33 -19.95
N SER A 54 26.34 -12.36 -20.10
CA SER A 54 27.31 -12.51 -21.20
C SER A 54 26.71 -13.22 -22.41
N THR A 55 25.93 -14.29 -22.20
CA THR A 55 25.36 -15.09 -23.29
C THR A 55 23.97 -14.63 -23.71
N GLY A 56 23.23 -13.96 -22.83
CA GLY A 56 21.83 -13.59 -23.03
C GLY A 56 20.84 -14.74 -22.82
N GLU A 57 21.31 -15.95 -22.55
CA GLU A 57 20.45 -17.09 -22.25
C GLU A 57 19.69 -16.88 -20.94
N ALA A 58 18.37 -17.05 -20.98
CA ALA A 58 17.49 -16.86 -19.83
C ALA A 58 16.68 -18.11 -19.50
N LYS A 59 16.40 -18.28 -18.21
CA LYS A 59 15.56 -19.36 -17.69
C LYS A 59 14.45 -18.76 -16.85
N GLU A 60 13.22 -19.23 -17.05
CA GLU A 60 12.13 -19.02 -16.11
C GLU A 60 12.43 -19.77 -14.80
N ILE A 61 12.45 -19.05 -13.69
CA ILE A 61 12.68 -19.61 -12.35
C ILE A 61 11.40 -19.72 -11.55
N TRP A 62 10.38 -18.90 -11.90
CA TRP A 62 9.10 -18.88 -11.22
C TRP A 62 8.01 -18.34 -12.15
N LYS A 63 6.78 -18.81 -11.94
CA LYS A 63 5.59 -18.34 -12.65
C LYS A 63 4.41 -18.29 -11.70
N ALA A 64 3.59 -17.24 -11.79
CA ALA A 64 2.35 -17.14 -11.05
C ALA A 64 1.38 -18.29 -11.40
N ASN A 65 0.58 -18.69 -10.42
CA ASN A 65 -0.49 -19.66 -10.67
C ASN A 65 -1.56 -19.06 -11.60
N GLU A 66 -2.27 -19.89 -12.31
CA GLU A 66 -3.50 -19.48 -12.99
C GLU A 66 -4.56 -19.05 -11.97
N GLY A 67 -5.50 -18.20 -12.40
CA GLY A 67 -6.57 -17.70 -11.55
C GLY A 67 -6.18 -16.46 -10.72
N MET A 68 -6.67 -16.38 -9.50
CA MET A 68 -6.46 -15.24 -8.62
C MET A 68 -4.95 -15.00 -8.36
N GLY A 69 -4.51 -13.75 -8.56
CA GLY A 69 -3.11 -13.37 -8.42
C GLY A 69 -2.26 -13.55 -9.69
N SER A 70 -2.79 -14.15 -10.77
CA SER A 70 -2.06 -14.28 -12.04
C SER A 70 -1.69 -12.94 -12.68
N VAL A 71 -2.41 -11.87 -12.38
CA VAL A 71 -2.09 -10.50 -12.81
C VAL A 71 -1.00 -9.92 -11.91
N PHE A 72 0.08 -9.40 -12.52
CA PHE A 72 1.13 -8.74 -11.77
C PHE A 72 0.61 -7.46 -11.08
N ARG A 73 0.82 -7.37 -9.76
CA ARG A 73 0.53 -6.20 -8.96
C ARG A 73 1.81 -5.60 -8.39
N SER A 74 2.11 -4.35 -8.77
CA SER A 74 3.29 -3.63 -8.29
C SER A 74 3.10 -3.05 -6.90
N VAL A 75 4.18 -2.95 -6.14
CA VAL A 75 4.31 -2.18 -4.89
C VAL A 75 5.00 -0.84 -5.14
N SER A 76 4.95 0.08 -4.17
CA SER A 76 5.70 1.33 -4.24
C SER A 76 7.16 1.08 -3.86
N ALA A 77 8.01 0.83 -4.86
CA ALA A 77 9.41 0.51 -4.67
C ALA A 77 10.26 0.97 -5.86
N LYS A 78 11.57 1.08 -5.67
CA LYS A 78 12.52 1.39 -6.76
C LYS A 78 12.53 0.27 -7.81
N ASN A 79 12.50 -0.98 -7.35
CA ASN A 79 12.36 -2.19 -8.16
C ASN A 79 11.22 -3.05 -7.60
N GLN A 80 10.69 -3.94 -8.45
CA GLN A 80 9.61 -4.85 -8.04
C GLN A 80 10.13 -6.21 -7.56
N ILE A 81 11.38 -6.54 -7.86
CA ILE A 81 12.07 -7.72 -7.36
C ILE A 81 13.37 -7.30 -6.68
N PHE A 82 13.77 -8.05 -5.65
CA PHE A 82 14.93 -7.76 -4.83
C PHE A 82 15.81 -9.01 -4.76
N TRP A 83 17.04 -8.90 -5.24
CA TRP A 83 18.01 -9.98 -5.18
C TRP A 83 18.79 -9.91 -3.86
N THR A 84 18.60 -10.88 -2.99
CA THR A 84 19.21 -10.89 -1.66
C THR A 84 20.62 -11.48 -1.66
N ALA A 85 21.40 -11.16 -0.62
CA ALA A 85 22.78 -11.63 -0.46
C ALA A 85 22.89 -13.16 -0.34
N ASP A 86 21.84 -13.85 0.08
CA ASP A 86 21.74 -15.31 0.20
C ASP A 86 21.11 -15.98 -1.05
N ASP A 87 21.15 -15.28 -2.19
CA ASP A 87 20.77 -15.77 -3.52
C ASP A 87 19.28 -16.15 -3.65
N HIS A 88 18.40 -15.34 -3.02
CA HIS A 88 16.96 -15.39 -3.22
C HIS A 88 16.46 -14.17 -3.99
N ILE A 89 15.30 -14.30 -4.62
CA ILE A 89 14.54 -13.20 -5.17
C ILE A 89 13.30 -12.99 -4.29
N ILE A 90 13.13 -11.77 -3.78
CA ILE A 90 11.90 -11.35 -3.07
C ILE A 90 11.04 -10.54 -4.04
N PHE A 91 9.74 -10.79 -4.07
CA PHE A 91 8.81 -10.20 -5.04
C PHE A 91 7.39 -10.06 -4.47
N PRO A 92 6.58 -9.11 -4.98
CA PRO A 92 5.17 -8.99 -4.61
C PRO A 92 4.31 -10.03 -5.35
N TYR A 93 3.35 -10.62 -4.64
CA TYR A 93 2.40 -11.57 -5.23
C TYR A 93 1.07 -11.56 -4.48
N GLU A 94 -0.06 -11.73 -5.21
CA GLU A 94 -1.42 -11.66 -4.66
C GLU A 94 -2.15 -13.01 -4.61
N LYS A 95 -1.42 -14.12 -4.48
CA LYS A 95 -1.99 -15.48 -4.45
C LYS A 95 -3.14 -15.63 -3.45
N GLU A 96 -3.00 -15.02 -2.28
CA GLU A 96 -3.97 -15.09 -1.19
C GLU A 96 -5.02 -13.95 -1.22
N GLY A 97 -5.07 -13.18 -2.31
CA GLY A 97 -6.00 -12.07 -2.46
C GLY A 97 -5.59 -10.77 -1.76
N TYR A 98 -4.36 -10.71 -1.26
CA TYR A 98 -3.71 -9.51 -0.73
C TYR A 98 -2.32 -9.39 -1.34
N THR A 99 -1.81 -8.16 -1.48
CA THR A 99 -0.43 -7.94 -1.95
C THR A 99 0.54 -8.29 -0.84
N HIS A 100 1.23 -9.41 -0.99
CA HIS A 100 2.23 -9.92 -0.05
C HIS A 100 3.62 -9.98 -0.67
N LEU A 101 4.65 -10.13 0.16
CA LEU A 101 6.01 -10.46 -0.28
C LEU A 101 6.21 -11.98 -0.20
N TYR A 102 6.82 -12.49 -1.24
CA TYR A 102 7.26 -13.88 -1.37
C TYR A 102 8.76 -13.91 -1.62
N SER A 103 9.42 -15.00 -1.26
CA SER A 103 10.79 -15.30 -1.66
C SER A 103 10.87 -16.60 -2.41
N ILE A 104 11.87 -16.69 -3.29
CA ILE A 104 12.23 -17.91 -3.99
C ILE A 104 13.74 -17.94 -4.20
N LYS A 105 14.36 -19.12 -4.12
CA LYS A 105 15.76 -19.28 -4.52
C LYS A 105 15.95 -18.99 -6.01
N THR A 106 17.09 -18.47 -6.39
CA THR A 106 17.42 -18.24 -7.81
C THR A 106 17.47 -19.52 -8.66
N THR A 107 17.43 -20.68 -8.02
CA THR A 107 17.25 -22.00 -8.67
C THR A 107 15.79 -22.32 -9.03
N GLY A 108 14.83 -21.53 -8.53
CA GLY A 108 13.39 -21.77 -8.71
C GLY A 108 12.77 -22.69 -7.66
N GLN A 109 13.41 -22.86 -6.51
CA GLN A 109 12.96 -23.72 -5.42
C GLN A 109 12.67 -22.91 -4.15
N ASP A 110 12.00 -23.52 -3.17
CA ASP A 110 11.73 -22.94 -1.84
C ASP A 110 10.91 -21.64 -1.89
N GLU A 111 9.79 -21.61 -2.63
CA GLU A 111 8.82 -20.52 -2.54
C GLU A 111 8.30 -20.37 -1.11
N LYS A 112 8.38 -19.18 -0.55
CA LYS A 112 7.88 -18.85 0.78
C LYS A 112 7.03 -17.58 0.76
N LEU A 113 5.90 -17.59 1.44
CA LEU A 113 5.13 -16.41 1.79
C LEU A 113 5.78 -15.75 3.02
N LEU A 114 6.29 -14.53 2.86
CA LEU A 114 7.00 -13.81 3.91
C LEU A 114 6.07 -12.95 4.79
N THR A 115 4.94 -12.52 4.27
CA THR A 115 4.04 -11.56 4.93
C THR A 115 2.60 -12.10 4.98
N PRO A 116 2.34 -13.24 5.68
CA PRO A 116 1.00 -13.85 5.72
C PRO A 116 0.00 -13.01 6.51
N GLY A 117 -1.26 -12.95 6.05
CA GLY A 117 -2.35 -12.29 6.77
C GLY A 117 -3.36 -11.57 5.87
N SER A 118 -4.34 -10.89 6.50
CA SER A 118 -5.36 -10.12 5.80
C SER A 118 -5.00 -8.63 5.78
N PHE A 119 -3.93 -8.27 5.08
CA PHE A 119 -3.39 -6.91 4.96
C PHE A 119 -2.60 -6.75 3.66
N GLU A 120 -2.29 -5.55 3.25
CA GLU A 120 -1.51 -5.26 2.04
C GLU A 120 -0.15 -4.64 2.37
N VAL A 121 0.89 -5.14 1.70
CA VAL A 121 2.21 -4.50 1.61
C VAL A 121 2.14 -3.38 0.58
N GLN A 122 2.71 -2.21 0.89
CA GLN A 122 2.66 -1.07 -0.04
C GLN A 122 4.03 -0.52 -0.43
N PHE A 123 4.81 0.03 0.49
CA PHE A 123 6.12 0.62 0.20
C PHE A 123 7.21 -0.37 0.61
N VAL A 124 8.12 -0.68 -0.30
CA VAL A 124 9.15 -1.69 -0.07
C VAL A 124 10.53 -1.15 -0.41
N SER A 125 11.49 -1.41 0.44
CA SER A 125 12.91 -1.17 0.18
C SER A 125 13.79 -2.27 0.76
N MET A 126 14.95 -2.48 0.17
CA MET A 126 15.96 -3.42 0.66
C MET A 126 17.06 -2.68 1.40
N SER A 127 17.62 -3.31 2.44
CA SER A 127 18.80 -2.82 3.15
C SER A 127 20.03 -2.74 2.24
N GLN A 128 21.01 -1.93 2.63
CA GLN A 128 22.24 -1.74 1.83
C GLN A 128 23.16 -2.99 1.78
N ASN A 129 22.96 -3.93 2.68
CA ASN A 129 23.68 -5.22 2.70
C ASN A 129 22.93 -6.34 1.99
N ASP A 130 21.79 -6.02 1.34
CA ASP A 130 20.95 -6.95 0.58
C ASP A 130 20.41 -8.13 1.40
N ILE A 131 20.16 -7.94 2.71
CA ILE A 131 19.64 -8.97 3.61
C ILE A 131 18.19 -8.70 3.97
N ASP A 132 17.93 -7.51 4.56
CA ASP A 132 16.64 -7.17 5.12
C ASP A 132 15.76 -6.41 4.14
N ILE A 133 14.47 -6.69 4.18
CA ILE A 133 13.44 -5.95 3.47
C ILE A 133 12.61 -5.16 4.47
N TYR A 134 12.56 -3.86 4.28
CA TYR A 134 11.69 -2.94 5.01
C TYR A 134 10.46 -2.63 4.17
N PHE A 135 9.30 -2.65 4.79
CA PHE A 135 8.06 -2.33 4.08
C PHE A 135 7.04 -1.63 4.98
N SER A 136 6.12 -0.90 4.37
CA SER A 136 4.93 -0.44 5.07
C SER A 136 3.76 -1.36 4.76
N SER A 137 2.92 -1.59 5.76
CA SER A 137 1.68 -2.34 5.61
C SER A 137 0.64 -1.88 6.62
N ASN A 138 -0.61 -2.21 6.34
CA ASN A 138 -1.74 -2.00 7.25
C ASN A 138 -2.04 -3.25 8.11
N GLN A 139 -1.04 -4.08 8.38
CA GLN A 139 -1.11 -5.18 9.33
C GLN A 139 -1.41 -4.65 10.74
N ASN A 140 -2.27 -5.31 11.49
CA ASN A 140 -2.75 -4.98 12.83
C ASN A 140 -3.61 -3.71 12.97
N ASP A 141 -3.60 -2.80 11.99
CA ASP A 141 -4.51 -1.64 11.90
C ASP A 141 -4.75 -1.32 10.43
N ILE A 142 -5.87 -1.81 9.92
CA ILE A 142 -6.19 -1.76 8.48
C ILE A 142 -6.33 -0.34 7.93
N ASP A 143 -6.60 0.65 8.79
CA ASP A 143 -6.77 2.06 8.43
C ASP A 143 -5.55 2.93 8.73
N ARG A 144 -4.40 2.31 9.07
CA ARG A 144 -3.08 2.91 9.21
C ARG A 144 -2.04 2.11 8.45
N GLN A 145 -0.84 2.66 8.37
CA GLN A 145 0.34 1.96 7.85
C GLN A 145 1.49 2.12 8.83
N HIS A 146 2.13 1.01 9.14
CA HIS A 146 3.32 0.95 9.98
C HIS A 146 4.47 0.27 9.24
N ILE A 147 5.68 0.44 9.75
CA ILE A 147 6.90 -0.13 9.16
C ILE A 147 7.19 -1.47 9.79
N TRP A 148 7.52 -2.41 8.93
CA TRP A 148 7.85 -3.79 9.23
C TRP A 148 9.16 -4.19 8.56
N MET A 149 9.76 -5.25 9.06
CA MET A 149 10.97 -5.86 8.49
C MET A 149 10.79 -7.36 8.33
N THR A 150 11.33 -7.89 7.25
CA THR A 150 11.48 -9.34 7.00
C THR A 150 12.78 -9.59 6.23
N ASN A 151 13.07 -10.85 5.92
CA ASN A 151 14.14 -11.25 5.01
C ASN A 151 13.71 -12.49 4.22
N SER A 152 14.59 -13.02 3.37
CA SER A 152 14.29 -14.14 2.46
C SER A 152 13.80 -15.42 3.16
N GLN A 153 14.03 -15.57 4.48
CA GLN A 153 13.74 -16.77 5.26
C GLN A 153 12.65 -16.56 6.32
N MET A 154 12.33 -15.32 6.64
CA MET A 154 11.51 -14.95 7.78
C MET A 154 10.04 -14.76 7.37
N ALA A 155 9.19 -15.74 7.69
CA ALA A 155 7.76 -15.74 7.36
C ALA A 155 6.86 -14.98 8.37
N ASN A 156 7.43 -14.41 9.42
CA ASN A 156 6.73 -13.58 10.41
C ASN A 156 7.49 -12.27 10.55
N PRO A 157 7.04 -11.19 9.89
CA PRO A 157 7.71 -9.91 9.94
C PRO A 157 7.75 -9.29 11.33
N ASP A 158 8.85 -8.61 11.65
CA ASP A 158 8.99 -7.81 12.85
C ASP A 158 8.37 -6.42 12.66
N GLN A 159 7.50 -6.02 13.57
CA GLN A 159 6.94 -4.67 13.58
C GLN A 159 7.96 -3.68 14.12
N LEU A 160 8.33 -2.65 13.35
CA LEU A 160 9.32 -1.66 13.73
C LEU A 160 8.71 -0.36 14.25
N THR A 161 7.50 -0.01 13.80
CA THR A 161 6.76 1.18 14.27
C THR A 161 5.31 0.82 14.59
N SER A 162 4.69 1.61 15.46
CA SER A 162 3.31 1.43 15.89
C SER A 162 2.70 2.74 16.40
N GLY A 163 1.42 2.72 16.76
CA GLY A 163 0.75 3.85 17.41
C GLY A 163 -0.29 4.51 16.50
N LEU A 164 -0.50 5.82 16.66
CA LEU A 164 -1.57 6.57 15.98
C LEU A 164 -1.09 7.30 14.70
N GLY A 165 0.17 7.10 14.32
CA GLY A 165 0.76 7.65 13.10
C GLY A 165 0.47 6.80 11.86
N VAL A 166 0.99 7.30 10.75
CA VAL A 166 1.03 6.61 9.45
C VAL A 166 2.44 6.76 8.92
N GLU A 167 3.15 5.65 8.69
CA GLU A 167 4.53 5.64 8.24
C GLU A 167 4.64 4.95 6.87
N TRP A 168 5.53 5.48 6.01
CA TRP A 168 5.77 4.95 4.66
C TRP A 168 7.18 5.27 4.14
N SER A 169 7.52 4.75 2.97
CA SER A 169 8.81 4.95 2.30
C SER A 169 10.02 4.64 3.19
N PRO A 170 10.08 3.45 3.80
CA PRO A 170 11.24 3.08 4.60
C PRO A 170 12.51 3.09 3.76
N THR A 171 13.62 3.58 4.32
CA THR A 171 14.93 3.59 3.68
C THR A 171 16.03 3.43 4.72
N ALA A 172 16.93 2.47 4.54
CA ALA A 172 18.07 2.26 5.43
C ALA A 172 19.36 2.85 4.83
N ASP A 173 20.19 3.45 5.69
CA ASP A 173 21.54 3.84 5.33
C ASP A 173 22.54 2.65 5.45
N LYS A 174 23.79 2.88 5.05
CA LYS A 174 24.87 1.87 5.12
C LYS A 174 25.22 1.41 6.54
N ASN A 175 24.80 2.16 7.56
CA ASN A 175 25.04 1.84 8.96
C ASN A 175 23.81 1.13 9.61
N GLY A 176 22.78 0.82 8.81
CA GLY A 176 21.55 0.20 9.29
C GLY A 176 20.60 1.17 10.01
N ASN A 177 20.81 2.49 9.93
CA ASN A 177 19.82 3.42 10.43
C ASN A 177 18.61 3.46 9.49
N LEU A 178 17.42 3.31 10.03
CA LEU A 178 16.17 3.34 9.28
C LEU A 178 15.53 4.73 9.32
N PHE A 179 15.11 5.20 8.17
CA PHE A 179 14.42 6.46 7.96
C PHE A 179 13.08 6.22 7.29
N VAL A 180 12.11 7.06 7.61
CA VAL A 180 10.74 6.97 7.08
C VAL A 180 10.17 8.35 6.87
N LEU A 181 9.15 8.45 6.03
CA LEU A 181 8.19 9.55 6.06
C LEU A 181 7.06 9.15 6.99
N ALA A 182 6.62 10.07 7.84
CA ALA A 182 5.51 9.83 8.74
C ALA A 182 4.62 11.04 8.90
N SER A 183 3.37 10.80 9.23
CA SER A 183 2.34 11.79 9.56
C SER A 183 1.46 11.30 10.71
N SER A 184 0.61 12.18 11.20
CA SER A 184 -0.48 11.83 12.11
C SER A 184 -1.74 12.60 11.76
N TYR A 185 -2.77 12.53 12.59
CA TYR A 185 -3.98 13.32 12.38
C TYR A 185 -3.75 14.83 12.52
N ASN A 186 -2.73 15.26 13.27
CA ASN A 186 -2.46 16.66 13.55
C ASN A 186 -1.04 17.13 13.18
N LEU A 187 -0.27 16.28 12.50
CA LEU A 187 1.03 16.64 11.96
C LEU A 187 1.14 16.18 10.50
N PRO A 188 1.51 17.08 9.58
CA PRO A 188 1.73 16.72 8.18
C PRO A 188 2.97 15.85 8.03
N ALA A 189 3.10 15.25 6.85
CA ALA A 189 4.21 14.39 6.51
C ALA A 189 5.56 15.11 6.61
N HIS A 190 6.52 14.50 7.29
CA HIS A 190 7.93 14.90 7.26
C HIS A 190 8.86 13.71 7.60
N PRO A 191 10.19 13.84 7.44
CA PRO A 191 11.12 12.74 7.61
C PRO A 191 11.46 12.49 9.08
N TYR A 192 11.58 11.19 9.40
CA TYR A 192 11.98 10.69 10.73
C TYR A 192 13.06 9.62 10.64
N LYS A 193 13.87 9.54 11.68
CA LYS A 193 14.67 8.36 12.00
C LYS A 193 13.87 7.47 12.94
N VAL A 194 13.83 6.17 12.65
CA VAL A 194 13.24 5.15 13.52
C VAL A 194 14.29 4.73 14.56
N ASN A 195 13.97 4.86 15.84
CA ASN A 195 14.81 4.41 16.93
C ASN A 195 14.64 2.90 17.15
N LYS A 196 15.59 2.26 17.84
CA LYS A 196 15.55 0.81 18.14
C LYS A 196 14.30 0.37 18.92
N ASN A 197 13.69 1.27 19.66
CA ASN A 197 12.45 1.02 20.41
C ASN A 197 11.17 1.37 19.62
N GLY A 198 11.29 1.62 18.32
CA GLY A 198 10.16 1.96 17.43
C GLY A 198 9.69 3.42 17.48
N THR A 199 10.25 4.25 18.37
CA THR A 199 9.90 5.68 18.43
C THR A 199 10.50 6.45 17.26
N LEU A 200 9.81 7.51 16.84
CA LEU A 200 10.21 8.35 15.71
C LEU A 200 10.91 9.62 16.19
N ASN A 201 12.12 9.86 15.68
CA ASN A 201 12.86 11.09 15.93
C ASN A 201 12.86 11.97 14.67
N SER A 202 12.24 13.15 14.75
CA SER A 202 12.11 14.07 13.61
C SER A 202 13.49 14.55 13.11
N LEU A 203 13.72 14.46 11.81
CA LEU A 203 14.91 14.99 11.16
C LEU A 203 14.77 16.48 10.79
N ALA A 204 13.55 16.99 10.77
CA ALA A 204 13.24 18.35 10.37
C ALA A 204 12.25 19.03 11.35
N PRO A 205 12.59 19.13 12.65
CA PRO A 205 11.65 19.61 13.66
C PRO A 205 11.22 21.08 13.47
N LYS A 206 11.99 21.84 12.68
CA LYS A 206 11.69 23.25 12.34
C LYS A 206 10.92 23.41 11.02
N ALA A 207 10.68 22.32 10.26
CA ALA A 207 9.97 22.38 8.97
C ALA A 207 8.48 22.71 9.14
N ILE A 208 7.90 22.35 10.29
CA ILE A 208 6.51 22.71 10.60
C ILE A 208 6.51 24.07 11.30
N PRO A 209 5.87 25.10 10.70
CA PRO A 209 5.80 26.42 11.30
C PRO A 209 5.15 26.39 12.69
N LYS A 210 5.59 27.29 13.58
CA LYS A 210 4.96 27.42 14.90
C LYS A 210 3.48 27.83 14.83
N SER A 211 3.09 28.48 13.73
CA SER A 211 1.70 28.85 13.42
C SER A 211 0.86 27.69 12.89
N PHE A 212 1.44 26.51 12.64
CA PHE A 212 0.66 25.37 12.19
C PHE A 212 -0.36 24.97 13.27
N PRO A 213 -1.66 24.81 12.92
CA PRO A 213 -2.75 24.74 13.90
C PRO A 213 -2.92 23.34 14.53
N LYS A 214 -1.84 22.65 14.87
CA LYS A 214 -1.84 21.26 15.35
C LYS A 214 -2.77 20.99 16.55
N ASN A 215 -3.04 22.01 17.36
CA ASN A 215 -3.82 21.86 18.60
C ASN A 215 -5.34 21.96 18.37
N ILE A 216 -5.77 22.44 17.18
CA ILE A 216 -7.18 22.52 16.83
C ILE A 216 -7.60 21.42 15.85
N LEU A 217 -6.64 20.70 15.26
CA LEU A 217 -6.93 19.59 14.36
C LEU A 217 -7.55 18.43 15.12
N ARG A 218 -8.55 17.78 14.50
CA ARG A 218 -9.37 16.73 15.12
C ARG A 218 -8.81 15.35 14.78
N LYS A 219 -8.76 14.47 15.78
CA LYS A 219 -8.53 13.05 15.56
C LYS A 219 -9.82 12.47 14.95
N PRO A 220 -9.79 11.95 13.72
CA PRO A 220 -10.97 11.32 13.15
C PRO A 220 -11.32 10.03 13.90
N GLU A 221 -12.61 9.75 14.04
CA GLU A 221 -13.09 8.45 14.48
C GLU A 221 -13.01 7.44 13.34
N GLN A 222 -12.57 6.23 13.63
CA GLN A 222 -12.64 5.10 12.72
C GLN A 222 -14.05 4.54 12.74
N ILE A 223 -14.75 4.61 11.62
CA ILE A 223 -16.11 4.12 11.46
C ILE A 223 -16.14 3.01 10.43
N VAL A 224 -16.82 1.90 10.77
CA VAL A 224 -17.07 0.80 9.84
C VAL A 224 -18.57 0.55 9.77
N PHE A 225 -19.13 0.58 8.58
CA PHE A 225 -20.51 0.17 8.34
C PHE A 225 -20.59 -0.86 7.21
N GLU A 226 -21.68 -1.58 7.14
CA GLU A 226 -21.95 -2.53 6.06
C GLU A 226 -22.67 -1.84 4.91
N SER A 227 -22.23 -2.14 3.69
CA SER A 227 -22.88 -1.80 2.44
C SER A 227 -23.50 -3.04 1.80
N SER A 228 -24.01 -2.92 0.58
CA SER A 228 -24.56 -4.05 -0.17
C SER A 228 -23.58 -5.22 -0.25
N ASN A 229 -24.12 -6.44 -0.25
CA ASN A 229 -23.35 -7.69 -0.28
C ASN A 229 -22.45 -7.91 0.95
N ASN A 230 -22.84 -7.35 2.11
CA ASN A 230 -22.12 -7.44 3.39
C ASN A 230 -20.66 -6.94 3.31
N ILE A 231 -20.37 -6.00 2.40
CA ILE A 231 -19.07 -5.40 2.30
C ILE A 231 -18.90 -4.38 3.42
N LYS A 232 -17.83 -4.54 4.21
CA LYS A 232 -17.44 -3.57 5.24
C LYS A 232 -16.74 -2.38 4.58
N ILE A 233 -17.27 -1.18 4.84
CA ILE A 233 -16.72 0.09 4.35
C ILE A 233 -16.07 0.80 5.52
N HIS A 234 -14.78 1.06 5.40
CA HIS A 234 -13.97 1.76 6.39
C HIS A 234 -13.96 3.25 6.12
N ASN A 235 -14.11 4.04 7.16
CA ASN A 235 -14.35 5.47 7.03
C ASN A 235 -13.65 6.26 8.12
N GLN A 236 -13.50 7.56 7.88
CA GLN A 236 -12.98 8.53 8.83
C GLN A 236 -14.10 9.55 9.10
N LEU A 237 -14.52 9.66 10.35
CA LEU A 237 -15.51 10.64 10.76
C LEU A 237 -14.82 11.77 11.51
N PHE A 238 -14.95 12.98 10.98
CA PHE A 238 -14.47 14.20 11.61
C PHE A 238 -15.65 14.93 12.24
N LEU A 239 -15.59 15.14 13.55
CA LEU A 239 -16.61 15.82 14.31
C LEU A 239 -16.21 17.27 14.63
N PRO A 240 -17.18 18.21 14.72
CA PRO A 240 -16.94 19.57 15.14
C PRO A 240 -16.29 19.66 16.53
N THR A 241 -15.67 20.80 16.83
CA THR A 241 -14.97 21.04 18.11
C THR A 241 -15.88 20.85 19.33
N ASN A 242 -17.11 21.32 19.25
CA ASN A 242 -18.09 21.27 20.33
C ASN A 242 -19.26 20.36 19.91
N TYR A 243 -18.93 19.18 19.36
CA TYR A 243 -19.94 18.22 18.98
C TYR A 243 -20.77 17.82 20.19
N ASP A 244 -22.07 17.83 20.01
CA ASP A 244 -23.08 17.48 20.99
C ASP A 244 -24.05 16.50 20.31
N GLU A 245 -24.16 15.31 20.81
CA GLU A 245 -24.96 14.23 20.20
C GLU A 245 -26.46 14.53 20.16
N ASP A 246 -26.92 15.45 21.01
CA ASP A 246 -28.32 15.87 21.04
C ASP A 246 -28.66 16.96 20.01
N LYS A 247 -27.72 17.36 19.18
CA LYS A 247 -27.88 18.42 18.17
C LYS A 247 -27.74 17.91 16.75
N ASN A 248 -28.49 18.53 15.84
CA ASN A 248 -28.33 18.29 14.41
C ASN A 248 -27.24 19.18 13.83
N TYR A 249 -26.42 18.59 12.94
CA TYR A 249 -25.34 19.26 12.24
C TYR A 249 -25.48 19.11 10.74
N PRO A 250 -25.06 20.08 9.94
CA PRO A 250 -24.86 19.86 8.52
C PRO A 250 -23.74 18.84 8.31
N ALA A 251 -23.95 17.90 7.39
CA ALA A 251 -22.99 16.83 7.13
C ALA A 251 -22.51 16.84 5.68
N LEU A 252 -21.25 16.52 5.49
CA LEU A 252 -20.59 16.36 4.19
C LEU A 252 -20.00 14.96 4.09
N ILE A 253 -20.08 14.38 2.89
CA ILE A 253 -19.45 13.11 2.60
C ILE A 253 -18.34 13.37 1.56
N TYR A 254 -17.13 12.97 1.89
CA TYR A 254 -15.98 13.06 1.01
C TYR A 254 -15.69 11.70 0.39
N PHE A 255 -15.58 11.64 -0.94
CA PHE A 255 -15.15 10.49 -1.69
C PHE A 255 -13.82 10.80 -2.41
N HIS A 256 -12.80 9.97 -2.17
CA HIS A 256 -11.54 10.13 -2.88
C HIS A 256 -11.66 9.75 -4.36
N GLY A 257 -10.85 10.37 -5.22
CA GLY A 257 -10.85 10.09 -6.64
C GLY A 257 -9.97 8.89 -7.04
N GLY A 258 -10.12 8.45 -8.30
CA GLY A 258 -9.24 7.48 -8.95
C GLY A 258 -9.38 6.03 -8.49
N SER A 259 -10.42 5.68 -7.81
CA SER A 259 -10.81 4.52 -6.99
C SER A 259 -9.66 3.82 -6.24
N ARG A 260 -8.53 3.48 -6.84
CA ARG A 260 -7.36 2.78 -6.25
C ARG A 260 -6.64 3.63 -5.19
N ARG A 261 -7.36 4.00 -4.12
CA ARG A 261 -6.89 4.80 -2.98
C ARG A 261 -7.41 4.23 -1.68
N GLN A 262 -6.75 4.59 -0.60
CA GLN A 262 -7.19 4.39 0.77
C GLN A 262 -6.90 5.66 1.55
N MET A 263 -7.93 6.32 2.09
CA MET A 263 -7.73 7.39 3.06
C MET A 263 -7.40 6.76 4.41
N LEU A 264 -6.32 7.24 5.03
CA LEU A 264 -5.78 6.71 6.29
C LEU A 264 -6.10 7.66 7.45
N LEU A 265 -6.02 7.19 8.69
CA LEU A 265 -6.30 7.97 9.91
C LEU A 265 -5.19 8.99 10.25
N GLY A 266 -4.64 9.64 9.25
CA GLY A 266 -3.62 10.68 9.31
C GLY A 266 -3.50 11.40 7.98
N PHE A 267 -2.67 12.46 7.93
CA PHE A 267 -2.38 13.14 6.68
C PHE A 267 -1.83 12.16 5.65
N HIS A 268 -2.49 12.09 4.51
CA HIS A 268 -2.20 11.09 3.48
C HIS A 268 -0.82 11.32 2.83
N HIS A 269 -0.14 10.26 2.42
CA HIS A 269 1.19 10.29 1.81
C HIS A 269 1.24 10.92 0.39
N ARG A 270 0.09 11.08 -0.29
CA ARG A 270 -0.01 11.76 -1.59
C ARG A 270 -0.52 13.17 -1.42
N GLY A 271 0.14 14.16 -2.06
CA GLY A 271 -0.11 15.59 -1.86
C GLY A 271 -1.55 16.04 -2.05
N TYR A 272 -2.27 15.57 -3.09
CA TYR A 272 -3.69 15.90 -3.28
C TYR A 272 -4.57 15.43 -2.10
N TYR A 273 -4.41 14.19 -1.68
CA TYR A 273 -5.21 13.61 -0.59
C TYR A 273 -4.76 14.09 0.79
N HIS A 274 -3.52 14.53 0.91
CA HIS A 274 -3.02 15.27 2.05
C HIS A 274 -3.82 16.58 2.24
N ASN A 275 -4.03 17.34 1.16
CA ASN A 275 -4.83 18.55 1.18
C ASN A 275 -6.32 18.24 1.43
N ALA A 276 -6.84 17.14 0.89
CA ALA A 276 -8.21 16.69 1.17
C ALA A 276 -8.41 16.36 2.65
N PHE A 277 -7.44 15.70 3.29
CA PHE A 277 -7.46 15.44 4.73
C PHE A 277 -7.47 16.76 5.53
N ALA A 278 -6.64 17.75 5.14
CA ALA A 278 -6.67 19.07 5.75
C ALA A 278 -8.01 19.80 5.55
N MET A 279 -8.62 19.66 4.36
CA MET A 279 -9.93 20.25 4.07
C MET A 279 -11.03 19.62 4.94
N ASN A 280 -11.02 18.31 5.12
CA ASN A 280 -11.97 17.61 6.01
C ASN A 280 -11.85 18.13 7.46
N GLN A 281 -10.62 18.33 7.93
CA GLN A 281 -10.33 18.95 9.23
C GLN A 281 -10.90 20.37 9.34
N PHE A 282 -10.66 21.20 8.31
CA PHE A 282 -11.14 22.57 8.25
C PHE A 282 -12.67 22.63 8.26
N LEU A 283 -13.34 21.81 7.46
CA LEU A 283 -14.80 21.76 7.43
C LEU A 283 -15.40 21.32 8.77
N ALA A 284 -14.76 20.36 9.45
CA ALA A 284 -15.16 19.97 10.80
C ALA A 284 -15.01 21.14 11.80
N ASP A 285 -13.93 21.94 11.69
CA ASP A 285 -13.76 23.15 12.51
C ASP A 285 -14.83 24.23 12.23
N GLN A 286 -15.35 24.28 10.98
CA GLN A 286 -16.47 25.16 10.61
C GLN A 286 -17.85 24.63 11.04
N GLY A 287 -17.94 23.55 11.81
CA GLY A 287 -19.18 23.03 12.37
C GLY A 287 -19.88 21.95 11.52
N TYR A 288 -19.23 21.40 10.50
CA TYR A 288 -19.76 20.29 9.73
C TYR A 288 -19.33 18.94 10.32
N ILE A 289 -20.19 17.95 10.25
CA ILE A 289 -19.76 16.56 10.34
C ILE A 289 -19.22 16.16 8.98
N VAL A 290 -17.99 15.61 8.91
CA VAL A 290 -17.40 15.17 7.64
C VAL A 290 -17.10 13.68 7.70
N LEU A 291 -17.70 12.90 6.79
CA LEU A 291 -17.46 11.47 6.62
C LEU A 291 -16.62 11.23 5.37
N SER A 292 -15.36 10.81 5.54
CA SER A 292 -14.48 10.41 4.45
C SER A 292 -14.56 8.91 4.23
N VAL A 293 -14.99 8.47 3.05
CA VAL A 293 -15.38 7.10 2.73
C VAL A 293 -14.34 6.41 1.87
N ASN A 294 -13.86 5.24 2.33
CA ASN A 294 -13.08 4.31 1.52
C ASN A 294 -14.04 3.31 0.85
N TYR A 295 -14.60 3.69 -0.29
CA TYR A 295 -15.55 2.88 -1.03
C TYR A 295 -14.86 1.73 -1.77
N ARG A 296 -15.66 0.68 -2.13
CA ARG A 296 -15.16 -0.46 -2.92
C ARG A 296 -14.47 0.01 -4.19
N SER A 297 -13.60 -0.82 -4.77
CA SER A 297 -12.59 -0.49 -5.77
C SER A 297 -11.38 0.31 -5.25
N GLY A 298 -11.36 0.70 -3.97
CA GLY A 298 -10.17 1.20 -3.28
C GLY A 298 -9.12 0.12 -3.00
N ILE A 299 -7.99 0.50 -2.39
CA ILE A 299 -6.90 -0.41 -1.99
C ILE A 299 -6.82 -0.52 -0.47
N GLY A 300 -6.03 -1.50 0.03
CA GLY A 300 -5.80 -1.71 1.45
C GLY A 300 -6.69 -2.80 2.08
N TYR A 301 -7.73 -3.23 1.37
CA TYR A 301 -8.75 -4.17 1.87
C TYR A 301 -8.79 -5.48 1.09
N GLY A 302 -7.74 -5.74 0.31
CA GLY A 302 -7.56 -6.95 -0.51
C GLY A 302 -8.21 -6.87 -1.89
N MET A 303 -7.91 -7.87 -2.72
CA MET A 303 -8.30 -7.95 -4.12
C MET A 303 -9.83 -7.96 -4.31
N LYS A 304 -10.58 -8.67 -3.44
CA LYS A 304 -12.04 -8.75 -3.56
C LYS A 304 -12.72 -7.38 -3.40
N PHE A 305 -12.15 -6.51 -2.57
CA PHE A 305 -12.60 -5.14 -2.40
C PHE A 305 -12.15 -4.25 -3.56
N ARG A 306 -10.86 -4.35 -3.92
CA ARG A 306 -10.27 -3.56 -5.01
C ARG A 306 -10.85 -3.90 -6.37
N GLU A 307 -11.03 -5.18 -6.65
CA GLU A 307 -11.65 -5.70 -7.87
C GLU A 307 -13.10 -6.14 -7.58
N ALA A 308 -13.87 -5.26 -6.96
CA ALA A 308 -15.29 -5.52 -6.67
C ALA A 308 -16.07 -5.68 -7.98
N LEU A 309 -17.03 -6.60 -8.01
CA LEU A 309 -17.84 -6.85 -9.18
C LEU A 309 -18.68 -5.61 -9.54
N ASN A 310 -18.77 -5.34 -10.83
CA ASN A 310 -19.55 -4.23 -11.39
C ASN A 310 -19.14 -2.85 -10.82
N TYR A 311 -17.86 -2.62 -10.55
CA TYR A 311 -17.39 -1.26 -10.33
C TYR A 311 -17.18 -0.55 -11.67
N GLY A 312 -17.24 0.78 -11.70
CA GLY A 312 -17.10 1.47 -12.98
C GLY A 312 -16.85 2.98 -12.86
N ALA A 313 -16.27 3.55 -13.93
CA ALA A 313 -15.88 4.96 -13.98
C ALA A 313 -17.05 5.95 -13.75
N ASN A 314 -18.26 5.58 -14.11
CA ASN A 314 -19.47 6.41 -14.01
C ASN A 314 -20.27 6.14 -12.74
N GLY A 315 -19.70 5.34 -11.80
CA GLY A 315 -20.39 4.85 -10.62
C GLY A 315 -21.27 3.65 -10.96
N ALA A 316 -21.05 2.56 -10.27
CA ALA A 316 -21.82 1.33 -10.42
C ALA A 316 -22.02 0.71 -9.04
N SER A 317 -21.36 -0.40 -8.70
CA SER A 317 -21.50 -1.00 -7.36
C SER A 317 -21.01 -0.09 -6.23
N GLU A 318 -20.08 0.83 -6.48
CA GLU A 318 -19.59 1.84 -5.53
C GLU A 318 -20.71 2.81 -5.08
N TYR A 319 -21.71 3.04 -5.92
CA TYR A 319 -22.85 3.88 -5.54
C TYR A 319 -23.61 3.34 -4.32
N GLN A 320 -23.60 2.02 -4.11
CA GLN A 320 -24.19 1.42 -2.92
C GLN A 320 -23.46 1.85 -1.64
N ASP A 321 -22.15 2.09 -1.72
CA ASP A 321 -21.36 2.56 -0.58
C ASP A 321 -21.66 4.04 -0.27
N VAL A 322 -21.95 4.84 -1.31
CA VAL A 322 -22.44 6.22 -1.17
C VAL A 322 -23.77 6.26 -0.43
N VAL A 323 -24.71 5.40 -0.84
CA VAL A 323 -26.03 5.28 -0.20
C VAL A 323 -25.89 4.82 1.25
N ALA A 324 -25.04 3.83 1.52
CA ALA A 324 -24.77 3.33 2.87
C ALA A 324 -24.17 4.42 3.77
N ALA A 325 -23.25 5.24 3.26
CA ALA A 325 -22.68 6.38 3.97
C ALA A 325 -23.75 7.43 4.34
N GLY A 326 -24.67 7.74 3.42
CA GLY A 326 -25.80 8.65 3.68
C GLY A 326 -26.75 8.09 4.74
N ASN A 327 -27.03 6.80 4.68
CA ASN A 327 -27.90 6.13 5.67
C ASN A 327 -27.23 6.11 7.05
N TYR A 328 -25.92 5.84 7.13
CA TYR A 328 -25.17 5.91 8.39
C TYR A 328 -25.28 7.29 9.04
N LEU A 329 -25.07 8.38 8.29
CA LEU A 329 -25.19 9.73 8.83
C LEU A 329 -26.61 10.09 9.29
N ARG A 330 -27.63 9.54 8.65
CA ARG A 330 -29.04 9.75 9.09
C ARG A 330 -29.41 8.99 10.37
N SER A 331 -28.74 7.85 10.61
CA SER A 331 -29.03 7.01 11.78
C SER A 331 -28.28 7.43 13.03
N ARG A 332 -27.32 8.32 12.92
CA ARG A 332 -26.51 8.85 14.01
C ARG A 332 -27.03 10.20 14.51
#